data_c9f4d5b69fa87ebe41adc0f19f7dbcd4
#
_entry.id   c9f4d5b69fa87ebe41adc0f19f7dbcd4
#
_cell.length_a   1.000
_cell.length_b   1.000
_cell.length_c   1.000
_cell.angle_alpha   90.00
_cell.angle_beta   90.00
_cell.angle_gamma   90.00
#
_symmetry.space_group_name_H-M   'P 1'
#
loop_
_entity.id
_entity.type
_entity.pdbx_description
1 polymer ?
#
loop_
_entity_poly.entity_id
_entity_poly.type
_entity_poly.pdbx_seq_one_letter_code
_entity_poly.pdbx_strand_id
1 'polypeptide(L)'
;LIQVQHDRHDLGDRLVTVAVPPLAPERRVSLLDALQHVDADSRDNWLQVGMAINNELPGAEGFQLWDAWSRQSSKYDAQDQMRVWRSLKPRGLAGVGLNTVFKMAQDTGWQNGGAATVLEQKKLGLQILNIAQLEQASAAVTWAVKHVIPGDSLGVLFGASGTFKSFLALDFALHSLHGLQW
;
A
#
# COMPACT_ATOMS: atom_id res chain seq x y z
N LEU A 1 53.56 -19.48 5.61
CA LEU A 1 52.73 -18.54 6.37
C LEU A 1 51.97 -17.68 5.39
N ILE A 2 50.75 -18.09 5.06
CA ILE A 2 49.84 -17.30 4.18
C ILE A 2 48.98 -16.50 5.14
N GLN A 3 49.13 -15.18 5.11
CA GLN A 3 48.34 -14.24 5.88
C GLN A 3 47.06 -13.94 5.05
N VAL A 4 45.96 -14.52 5.50
CA VAL A 4 44.64 -14.21 4.92
C VAL A 4 44.17 -12.87 5.53
N GLN A 5 44.25 -11.82 4.72
CA GLN A 5 43.72 -10.50 5.05
C GLN A 5 42.22 -10.58 4.90
N HIS A 6 41.50 -10.47 6.02
CA HIS A 6 40.04 -10.31 6.04
C HIS A 6 39.71 -8.89 5.62
N ASP A 7 39.40 -8.71 4.35
CA ASP A 7 38.72 -7.52 3.89
C ASP A 7 37.32 -7.50 4.50
N ARG A 8 37.17 -6.72 5.56
CA ARG A 8 35.85 -6.25 6.01
C ARG A 8 35.33 -5.29 4.95
N HIS A 9 34.56 -5.81 4.02
CA HIS A 9 33.75 -4.99 3.15
C HIS A 9 32.88 -4.08 4.03
N ASP A 10 33.27 -2.82 4.00
CA ASP A 10 32.50 -1.66 4.41
C ASP A 10 31.17 -1.66 3.66
N LEU A 11 30.15 -2.27 4.27
CA LEU A 11 28.76 -2.07 3.91
C LEU A 11 28.34 -0.73 4.48
N GLY A 12 29.03 0.33 4.02
CA GLY A 12 28.67 1.71 4.28
C GLY A 12 27.21 1.91 3.96
N ASP A 13 26.52 2.22 4.98
CA ASP A 13 25.27 2.95 5.16
C ASP A 13 24.70 3.61 3.88
N ARG A 14 24.30 2.79 2.92
CA ARG A 14 23.38 3.18 1.88
C ARG A 14 21.99 3.21 2.49
N LEU A 15 21.72 4.26 3.27
CA LEU A 15 20.36 4.70 3.50
C LEU A 15 19.75 4.92 2.10
N VAL A 16 19.07 3.90 1.61
CA VAL A 16 18.17 4.03 0.48
C VAL A 16 17.10 4.99 0.96
N THR A 17 17.29 6.28 0.65
CA THR A 17 16.26 7.29 0.81
C THR A 17 15.18 6.87 -0.19
N VAL A 18 14.24 6.05 0.25
CA VAL A 18 13.05 5.73 -0.52
C VAL A 18 12.33 7.05 -0.66
N ALA A 19 12.43 7.67 -1.84
CA ALA A 19 11.66 8.85 -2.16
C ALA A 19 10.18 8.47 -1.99
N VAL A 20 9.53 9.04 -0.97
CA VAL A 20 8.10 8.86 -0.77
C VAL A 20 7.42 9.44 -2.00
N PRO A 21 6.66 8.65 -2.78
CA PRO A 21 6.01 9.18 -3.97
C PRO A 21 5.03 10.28 -3.56
N PRO A 22 4.87 11.34 -4.37
CA PRO A 22 3.92 12.40 -4.07
C PRO A 22 2.51 11.82 -3.92
N LEU A 23 1.75 12.37 -2.97
CA LEU A 23 0.37 11.96 -2.75
C LEU A 23 -0.45 12.15 -4.03
N ALA A 24 -1.16 11.10 -4.46
CA ALA A 24 -1.99 11.15 -5.66
C ALA A 24 -3.01 12.32 -5.55
N PRO A 25 -3.23 13.10 -6.63
CA PRO A 25 -4.09 14.29 -6.58
C PRO A 25 -5.48 14.02 -6.00
N GLU A 26 -6.08 12.89 -6.35
CA GLU A 26 -7.40 12.49 -5.88
C GLU A 26 -7.41 12.22 -4.37
N ARG A 27 -6.34 11.58 -3.87
CA ARG A 27 -6.18 11.30 -2.43
C ARG A 27 -5.96 12.58 -1.64
N ARG A 28 -5.27 13.57 -2.25
CA ARG A 28 -5.09 14.90 -1.66
C ARG A 28 -6.42 15.64 -1.53
N VAL A 29 -7.27 15.61 -2.56
CA VAL A 29 -8.61 16.22 -2.52
C VAL A 29 -9.46 15.57 -1.44
N SER A 30 -9.50 14.23 -1.39
CA SER A 30 -10.23 13.49 -0.35
C SER A 30 -9.71 13.81 1.06
N LEU A 31 -8.42 13.99 1.23
CA LEU A 31 -7.83 14.37 2.52
C LEU A 31 -8.27 15.77 2.95
N LEU A 32 -8.22 16.75 2.05
CA LEU A 32 -8.65 18.12 2.33
C LEU A 32 -10.13 18.18 2.70
N ASP A 33 -10.95 17.42 2.02
CA ASP A 33 -12.40 17.31 2.31
C ASP A 33 -12.64 16.62 3.67
N ALA A 34 -11.99 15.51 3.93
CA ALA A 34 -12.08 14.81 5.22
C ALA A 34 -11.65 15.69 6.40
N LEU A 35 -10.59 16.48 6.25
CA LEU A 35 -10.09 17.38 7.29
C LEU A 35 -11.09 18.46 7.71
N GLN A 36 -12.05 18.82 6.85
CA GLN A 36 -13.13 19.76 7.22
C GLN A 36 -14.10 19.16 8.24
N HIS A 37 -14.14 17.84 8.36
CA HIS A 37 -14.99 17.11 9.29
C HIS A 37 -14.28 16.69 10.57
N VAL A 38 -12.97 16.95 10.70
CA VAL A 38 -12.19 16.63 11.88
C VAL A 38 -12.03 17.88 12.75
N ASP A 39 -12.39 17.76 14.04
CA ASP A 39 -12.26 18.87 15.00
C ASP A 39 -10.80 19.21 15.25
N ALA A 40 -10.39 20.43 14.86
CA ALA A 40 -9.06 20.96 15.05
C ALA A 40 -8.79 21.49 16.48
N ASP A 41 -9.81 21.73 17.30
CA ASP A 41 -9.67 22.18 18.68
C ASP A 41 -9.29 21.05 19.64
N SER A 42 -9.51 19.80 19.24
CA SER A 42 -9.09 18.61 19.97
C SER A 42 -7.58 18.40 19.82
N ARG A 43 -6.85 18.44 20.93
CA ARG A 43 -5.38 18.23 20.94
C ARG A 43 -4.98 16.86 20.41
N ASP A 44 -5.77 15.83 20.71
CA ASP A 44 -5.51 14.45 20.26
C ASP A 44 -5.69 14.33 18.76
N ASN A 45 -6.78 14.89 18.21
CA ASN A 45 -7.01 14.92 16.77
C ASN A 45 -5.91 15.69 16.05
N TRP A 46 -5.57 16.87 16.57
CA TRP A 46 -4.52 17.72 16.02
C TRP A 46 -3.18 16.99 15.91
N LEU A 47 -2.78 16.27 16.97
CA LEU A 47 -1.54 15.50 16.97
C LEU A 47 -1.61 14.29 16.03
N GLN A 48 -2.71 13.55 16.02
CA GLN A 48 -2.88 12.39 15.14
C GLN A 48 -2.90 12.77 13.66
N VAL A 49 -3.57 13.88 13.30
CA VAL A 49 -3.55 14.42 11.94
C VAL A 49 -2.13 14.83 11.55
N GLY A 50 -1.40 15.51 12.45
CA GLY A 50 0.00 15.87 12.20
C GLY A 50 0.90 14.67 11.97
N MET A 51 0.76 13.62 12.80
CA MET A 51 1.52 12.37 12.63
C MET A 51 1.17 11.67 11.32
N ALA A 52 -0.12 11.60 10.96
CA ALA A 52 -0.58 10.96 9.74
C ALA A 52 -0.05 11.67 8.48
N ILE A 53 -0.13 13.00 8.46
CA ILE A 53 0.37 13.79 7.34
C ILE A 53 1.90 13.70 7.26
N ASN A 54 2.62 13.82 8.38
CA ASN A 54 4.08 13.73 8.40
C ASN A 54 4.57 12.34 7.95
N ASN A 55 3.81 11.29 8.23
CA ASN A 55 4.17 9.93 7.85
C ASN A 55 4.10 9.68 6.34
N GLU A 56 3.13 10.27 5.64
CA GLU A 56 2.96 10.10 4.19
C GLU A 56 3.53 11.27 3.37
N LEU A 57 3.60 12.48 3.94
CA LEU A 57 4.13 13.70 3.33
C LEU A 57 5.15 14.36 4.26
N PRO A 58 6.32 13.75 4.47
CA PRO A 58 7.37 14.38 5.28
C PRO A 58 7.92 15.63 4.58
N GLY A 59 8.15 16.70 5.32
CA GLY A 59 8.76 17.91 4.79
C GLY A 59 7.81 19.11 4.69
N ALA A 60 8.17 20.10 3.85
CA ALA A 60 7.50 21.40 3.80
C ALA A 60 6.04 21.30 3.32
N GLU A 61 5.76 20.45 2.35
CA GLU A 61 4.41 20.29 1.79
C GLU A 61 3.42 19.76 2.83
N GLY A 62 3.81 18.71 3.55
CA GLY A 62 2.97 18.16 4.62
C GLY A 62 2.78 19.14 5.76
N PHE A 63 3.84 19.89 6.13
CA PHE A 63 3.72 20.96 7.12
C PHE A 63 2.72 22.02 6.71
N GLN A 64 2.78 22.52 5.48
CA GLN A 64 1.86 23.53 4.97
C GLN A 64 0.39 23.06 5.01
N LEU A 65 0.15 21.79 4.67
CA LEU A 65 -1.18 21.21 4.70
C LEU A 65 -1.72 21.12 6.13
N TRP A 66 -0.91 20.63 7.06
CA TRP A 66 -1.27 20.54 8.47
C TRP A 66 -1.45 21.92 9.12
N ASP A 67 -0.58 22.88 8.81
CA ASP A 67 -0.65 24.25 9.28
C ASP A 67 -1.94 24.94 8.80
N ALA A 68 -2.26 24.82 7.52
CA ALA A 68 -3.47 25.41 6.94
C ALA A 68 -4.75 24.87 7.63
N TRP A 69 -4.80 23.56 7.90
CA TRP A 69 -5.93 22.98 8.64
C TRP A 69 -5.95 23.42 10.09
N SER A 70 -4.80 23.44 10.77
CA SER A 70 -4.70 23.81 12.19
C SER A 70 -5.13 25.26 12.48
N ARG A 71 -5.02 26.15 11.50
CA ARG A 71 -5.46 27.56 11.60
C ARG A 71 -6.96 27.71 11.81
N GLN A 72 -7.77 26.68 11.61
CA GLN A 72 -9.18 26.66 11.91
C GLN A 72 -9.45 26.59 13.43
N SER A 73 -8.46 26.14 14.20
CA SER A 73 -8.57 26.04 15.66
C SER A 73 -8.43 27.41 16.33
N SER A 74 -9.28 27.65 17.33
CA SER A 74 -9.16 28.81 18.21
C SER A 74 -7.88 28.81 19.06
N LYS A 75 -7.26 27.63 19.20
CA LYS A 75 -6.04 27.38 19.98
C LYS A 75 -4.77 27.36 19.13
N TYR A 76 -4.86 27.81 17.87
CA TYR A 76 -3.72 27.77 16.96
C TYR A 76 -2.54 28.60 17.48
N ASP A 77 -1.36 27.99 17.52
CA ASP A 77 -0.07 28.63 17.83
C ASP A 77 0.98 28.18 16.80
N ALA A 78 1.48 29.12 16.02
CA ALA A 78 2.45 28.86 14.96
C ALA A 78 3.81 28.34 15.49
N GLN A 79 4.21 28.75 16.71
CA GLN A 79 5.46 28.29 17.31
C GLN A 79 5.35 26.88 17.83
N ASP A 80 4.24 26.53 18.49
CA ASP A 80 3.94 25.17 18.91
C ASP A 80 3.81 24.24 17.72
N GLN A 81 3.11 24.69 16.66
CA GLN A 81 2.96 23.97 15.38
C GLN A 81 4.32 23.57 14.81
N MET A 82 5.23 24.52 14.64
CA MET A 82 6.55 24.27 14.09
C MET A 82 7.39 23.36 14.99
N ARG A 83 7.33 23.57 16.31
CA ARG A 83 8.06 22.78 17.30
C ARG A 83 7.62 21.31 17.23
N VAL A 84 6.31 21.07 17.24
CA VAL A 84 5.76 19.71 17.20
C VAL A 84 6.10 19.05 15.88
N TRP A 85 5.92 19.73 14.73
CA TRP A 85 6.25 19.16 13.43
C TRP A 85 7.69 18.63 13.35
N ARG A 86 8.65 19.41 13.87
CA ARG A 86 10.07 19.02 13.92
C ARG A 86 10.34 17.80 14.79
N SER A 87 9.48 17.53 15.78
CA SER A 87 9.59 16.37 16.66
C SER A 87 8.99 15.11 16.06
N LEU A 88 8.09 15.23 15.07
CA LEU A 88 7.47 14.11 14.40
C LEU A 88 8.49 13.38 13.50
N LYS A 89 8.44 12.06 13.54
CA LYS A 89 9.29 11.19 12.70
C LYS A 89 8.41 10.25 11.91
N PRO A 90 8.56 10.18 10.57
CA PRO A 90 7.87 9.19 9.78
C PRO A 90 8.20 7.76 10.26
N ARG A 91 7.21 6.92 10.41
CA ARG A 91 7.35 5.52 10.85
C ARG A 91 6.89 4.52 9.79
N GLY A 92 6.57 4.99 8.59
CA GLY A 92 6.05 4.15 7.50
C GLY A 92 4.80 3.38 7.92
N LEU A 93 4.76 2.08 7.62
CA LEU A 93 3.61 1.22 7.92
C LEU A 93 3.30 1.04 9.42
N ALA A 94 4.28 1.28 10.29
CA ALA A 94 4.11 1.20 11.75
C ALA A 94 3.59 2.50 12.37
N GLY A 95 3.45 3.57 11.57
CA GLY A 95 2.98 4.87 12.00
C GLY A 95 1.48 5.08 11.84
N VAL A 96 1.01 6.21 12.36
CA VAL A 96 -0.35 6.70 12.09
C VAL A 96 -0.41 7.13 10.63
N GLY A 97 -1.27 6.53 9.84
CA GLY A 97 -1.45 6.85 8.42
C GLY A 97 -2.71 7.67 8.15
N LEU A 98 -2.87 8.17 6.92
CA LEU A 98 -4.04 8.97 6.51
C LEU A 98 -5.37 8.22 6.68
N ASN A 99 -5.37 6.88 6.71
CA ASN A 99 -6.57 6.09 6.98
C ASN A 99 -7.17 6.41 8.37
N THR A 100 -6.34 6.79 9.34
CA THR A 100 -6.81 7.24 10.67
C THR A 100 -7.58 8.56 10.54
N VAL A 101 -7.09 9.50 9.73
CA VAL A 101 -7.78 10.78 9.47
C VAL A 101 -9.12 10.53 8.79
N PHE A 102 -9.16 9.66 7.77
CA PHE A 102 -10.40 9.31 7.09
C PHE A 102 -11.41 8.65 8.03
N LYS A 103 -10.95 7.77 8.93
CA LYS A 103 -11.81 7.17 9.94
C LYS A 103 -12.38 8.22 10.90
N MET A 104 -11.55 9.13 11.39
CA MET A 104 -12.00 10.21 12.27
C MET A 104 -13.07 11.08 11.59
N ALA A 105 -12.89 11.40 10.31
CA ALA A 105 -13.87 12.13 9.52
C ALA A 105 -15.17 11.32 9.32
N GLN A 106 -15.08 10.01 9.09
CA GLN A 106 -16.26 9.13 8.97
C GLN A 106 -17.04 9.04 10.27
N ASP A 107 -16.38 9.00 11.41
CA ASP A 107 -17.00 8.98 12.74
C ASP A 107 -17.82 10.27 13.01
N THR A 108 -17.51 11.36 12.30
CA THR A 108 -18.23 12.64 12.33
C THR A 108 -19.22 12.82 11.17
N GLY A 109 -19.45 11.76 10.37
CA GLY A 109 -20.45 11.76 9.31
C GLY A 109 -19.92 12.08 7.90
N TRP A 110 -18.60 12.23 7.73
CA TRP A 110 -18.01 12.38 6.40
C TRP A 110 -18.18 11.09 5.59
N GLN A 111 -18.66 11.22 4.38
CA GLN A 111 -18.73 10.11 3.42
C GLN A 111 -17.73 10.39 2.32
N ASN A 112 -16.77 9.47 2.17
CA ASN A 112 -15.86 9.55 1.04
C ASN A 112 -16.68 9.49 -0.25
N GLY A 113 -16.80 10.62 -0.93
CA GLY A 113 -17.59 10.73 -2.16
C GLY A 113 -16.96 9.86 -3.25
N GLY A 114 -17.33 8.60 -3.28
CA GLY A 114 -17.22 7.59 -4.35
C GLY A 114 -16.03 7.55 -5.31
N ALA A 115 -15.25 8.60 -5.42
CA ALA A 115 -14.14 8.68 -6.37
C ALA A 115 -12.94 7.80 -5.98
N ALA A 116 -12.66 7.66 -4.68
CA ALA A 116 -11.54 6.84 -4.23
C ALA A 116 -11.84 5.33 -4.34
N THR A 117 -13.07 4.92 -4.06
CA THR A 117 -13.46 3.51 -4.08
C THR A 117 -13.51 2.95 -5.51
N VAL A 118 -13.94 3.76 -6.47
CA VAL A 118 -14.01 3.34 -7.88
C VAL A 118 -12.64 3.30 -8.55
N LEU A 119 -11.72 4.20 -8.16
CA LEU A 119 -10.37 4.25 -8.72
C LEU A 119 -9.44 3.19 -8.11
N GLU A 120 -9.59 2.84 -6.83
CA GLU A 120 -8.84 1.73 -6.22
C GLU A 120 -9.30 0.37 -6.79
N GLN A 121 -10.58 0.17 -7.02
CA GLN A 121 -11.08 -1.03 -7.70
C GLN A 121 -10.56 -1.16 -9.13
N LYS A 122 -10.43 -0.06 -9.86
CA LYS A 122 -9.92 -0.06 -11.23
C LYS A 122 -8.40 -0.25 -11.30
N LYS A 123 -7.65 0.16 -10.28
CA LYS A 123 -6.19 0.02 -10.21
C LYS A 123 -5.71 -1.38 -9.84
N LEU A 124 -6.50 -2.14 -9.11
CA LEU A 124 -6.15 -3.50 -8.67
C LEU A 124 -6.68 -4.59 -9.61
N GLY A 125 -7.51 -4.26 -10.58
CA GLY A 125 -8.16 -5.25 -11.45
C GLY A 125 -9.03 -6.26 -10.69
N LEU A 126 -9.28 -6.03 -9.40
CA LEU A 126 -10.10 -6.89 -8.57
C LEU A 126 -11.58 -6.57 -8.80
N GLN A 127 -12.29 -7.48 -9.41
CA GLN A 127 -13.75 -7.44 -9.47
C GLN A 127 -14.32 -8.18 -8.26
N ILE A 128 -15.14 -7.48 -7.48
CA ILE A 128 -15.92 -8.14 -6.43
C ILE A 128 -17.10 -8.79 -7.11
N LEU A 129 -17.05 -10.12 -7.24
CA LEU A 129 -18.12 -10.92 -7.84
C LEU A 129 -19.02 -11.47 -6.74
N ASN A 130 -20.33 -11.49 -6.96
CA ASN A 130 -21.24 -12.25 -6.12
C ASN A 130 -21.12 -13.76 -6.47
N ILE A 131 -21.70 -14.63 -5.63
CA ILE A 131 -21.57 -16.08 -5.78
C ILE A 131 -22.06 -16.55 -7.16
N ALA A 132 -23.18 -16.02 -7.66
CA ALA A 132 -23.72 -16.39 -8.97
C ALA A 132 -22.81 -15.94 -10.13
N GLN A 133 -22.19 -14.77 -10.01
CA GLN A 133 -21.19 -14.28 -10.98
C GLN A 133 -19.90 -15.09 -10.93
N LEU A 134 -19.50 -15.55 -9.74
CA LEU A 134 -18.33 -16.40 -9.56
C LEU A 134 -18.57 -17.78 -10.19
N GLU A 135 -19.76 -18.36 -10.02
CA GLU A 135 -20.14 -19.63 -10.67
C GLU A 135 -20.13 -19.52 -12.19
N GLN A 136 -20.66 -18.43 -12.76
CA GLN A 136 -20.59 -18.18 -14.19
C GLN A 136 -19.16 -17.97 -14.71
N ALA A 137 -18.33 -17.25 -13.95
CA ALA A 137 -16.93 -17.05 -14.31
C ALA A 137 -16.10 -18.34 -14.21
N SER A 138 -16.38 -19.20 -13.23
CA SER A 138 -15.68 -20.47 -13.05
C SER A 138 -16.04 -21.51 -14.11
N ALA A 139 -17.23 -21.44 -14.71
CA ALA A 139 -17.65 -22.31 -15.79
C ALA A 139 -16.84 -22.10 -17.09
N ALA A 140 -16.14 -20.99 -17.24
CA ALA A 140 -15.35 -20.64 -18.42
C ALA A 140 -13.84 -20.90 -18.23
N VAL A 141 -13.42 -21.61 -17.19
CA VAL A 141 -11.99 -21.89 -16.95
C VAL A 141 -11.47 -22.87 -18.01
N THR A 142 -10.58 -22.38 -18.86
CA THR A 142 -9.74 -23.23 -19.71
C THR A 142 -8.62 -23.84 -18.88
N TRP A 143 -8.36 -25.11 -19.05
CA TRP A 143 -7.34 -25.84 -18.30
C TRP A 143 -6.15 -26.18 -19.21
N ALA A 144 -4.94 -25.79 -18.77
CA ALA A 144 -3.71 -26.29 -19.38
C ALA A 144 -3.45 -27.75 -18.97
N VAL A 145 -3.69 -28.07 -17.72
CA VAL A 145 -3.75 -29.44 -17.19
C VAL A 145 -5.06 -29.58 -16.43
N LYS A 146 -5.94 -30.45 -16.90
CA LYS A 146 -7.31 -30.56 -16.40
C LYS A 146 -7.38 -30.72 -14.89
N HIS A 147 -8.12 -29.82 -14.22
CA HIS A 147 -8.29 -29.73 -12.76
C HIS A 147 -7.01 -29.50 -11.94
N VAL A 148 -5.86 -29.22 -12.57
CA VAL A 148 -4.58 -29.00 -11.90
C VAL A 148 -4.03 -27.61 -12.20
N ILE A 149 -3.93 -27.23 -13.49
CA ILE A 149 -3.34 -25.97 -13.92
C ILE A 149 -4.32 -25.22 -14.83
N PRO A 150 -4.89 -24.09 -14.40
CA PRO A 150 -5.67 -23.24 -15.29
C PRO A 150 -4.81 -22.66 -16.43
N GLY A 151 -5.42 -22.42 -17.60
CA GLY A 151 -4.72 -22.02 -18.82
C GLY A 151 -3.95 -20.69 -18.71
N ASP A 152 -4.53 -19.70 -18.03
CA ASP A 152 -3.93 -18.37 -17.85
C ASP A 152 -3.45 -18.16 -16.42
N SER A 153 -2.64 -19.08 -15.89
CA SER A 153 -2.19 -19.03 -14.53
C SER A 153 -0.67 -19.16 -14.39
N LEU A 154 -0.15 -18.64 -13.29
CA LEU A 154 1.22 -18.87 -12.85
C LEU A 154 1.24 -19.96 -11.80
N GLY A 155 1.98 -21.05 -12.05
CA GLY A 155 2.17 -22.13 -11.11
C GLY A 155 3.62 -22.19 -10.59
N VAL A 156 3.79 -22.61 -9.35
CA VAL A 156 5.11 -22.87 -8.76
C VAL A 156 5.18 -24.33 -8.32
N LEU A 157 6.15 -25.08 -8.89
CA LEU A 157 6.43 -26.45 -8.51
C LEU A 157 7.60 -26.49 -7.53
N PHE A 158 7.35 -26.87 -6.29
CA PHE A 158 8.36 -26.90 -5.23
C PHE A 158 8.50 -28.31 -4.63
N GLY A 159 9.64 -28.59 -4.02
CA GLY A 159 9.95 -29.87 -3.39
C GLY A 159 11.46 -30.05 -3.21
N ALA A 160 11.87 -31.11 -2.51
CA ALA A 160 13.27 -31.44 -2.27
C ALA A 160 14.07 -31.64 -3.57
N SER A 161 15.39 -31.51 -3.52
CA SER A 161 16.25 -31.83 -4.66
C SER A 161 16.10 -33.31 -5.04
N GLY A 162 16.15 -33.63 -6.34
CA GLY A 162 16.01 -35.02 -6.84
C GLY A 162 14.57 -35.55 -6.96
N THR A 163 13.53 -34.76 -6.71
CA THR A 163 12.11 -35.19 -6.76
C THR A 163 11.48 -35.06 -8.14
N PHE A 164 12.22 -35.16 -9.21
CA PHE A 164 11.75 -35.17 -10.61
C PHE A 164 10.91 -33.95 -11.05
N LYS A 165 10.95 -32.83 -10.33
CA LYS A 165 10.17 -31.62 -10.65
C LYS A 165 10.37 -31.11 -12.07
N SER A 166 11.64 -31.09 -12.53
CA SER A 166 11.99 -30.62 -13.86
C SER A 166 11.45 -31.55 -14.96
N PHE A 167 11.42 -32.86 -14.71
CA PHE A 167 10.84 -33.83 -15.63
C PHE A 167 9.33 -33.66 -15.72
N LEU A 168 8.65 -33.46 -14.58
CA LEU A 168 7.22 -33.21 -14.55
C LEU A 168 6.85 -31.90 -15.26
N ALA A 169 7.63 -30.83 -15.03
CA ALA A 169 7.43 -29.56 -15.72
C ALA A 169 7.64 -29.68 -17.24
N LEU A 170 8.64 -30.45 -17.67
CA LEU A 170 8.88 -30.72 -19.08
C LEU A 170 7.74 -31.54 -19.70
N ASP A 171 7.23 -32.54 -18.99
CA ASP A 171 6.12 -33.39 -19.42
C ASP A 171 4.84 -32.55 -19.62
N PHE A 172 4.52 -31.66 -18.68
CA PHE A 172 3.42 -30.72 -18.83
C PHE A 172 3.58 -29.82 -20.06
N ALA A 173 4.80 -29.30 -20.27
CA ALA A 173 5.09 -28.44 -21.42
C ALA A 173 4.92 -29.18 -22.75
N LEU A 174 5.42 -30.42 -22.85
CA LEU A 174 5.31 -31.23 -24.07
C LEU A 174 3.86 -31.62 -24.39
N HIS A 175 3.07 -32.04 -23.40
CA HIS A 175 1.67 -32.35 -23.56
C HIS A 175 0.85 -31.12 -24.02
N SER A 176 1.12 -29.95 -23.39
CA SER A 176 0.48 -28.69 -23.76
C SER A 176 0.83 -28.26 -25.19
N LEU A 177 2.11 -28.43 -25.59
CA LEU A 177 2.57 -28.08 -26.95
C LEU A 177 1.90 -28.96 -28.05
N HIS A 178 1.69 -30.22 -27.76
CA HIS A 178 1.10 -31.19 -28.71
C HIS A 178 -0.42 -31.27 -28.63
N GLY A 179 -1.07 -30.49 -27.77
CA GLY A 179 -2.52 -30.54 -27.57
C GLY A 179 -3.03 -31.87 -27.00
N LEU A 180 -2.14 -32.61 -26.36
CA LEU A 180 -2.49 -33.87 -25.72
C LEU A 180 -3.07 -33.62 -24.35
N GLN A 181 -4.08 -34.38 -23.97
CA GLN A 181 -4.60 -34.37 -22.60
C GLN A 181 -3.61 -35.06 -21.67
N TRP A 182 -3.33 -34.42 -20.57
CA TRP A 182 -2.49 -34.93 -19.49
C TRP A 182 -3.36 -35.49 -18.39
#